data_e895fef66c496a75ff4d0702a13289e0
#
_entry.id   e895fef66c496a75ff4d0702a13289e0
#
_cell.length_a   1.000
_cell.length_b   1.000
_cell.length_c   1.000
_cell.angle_alpha   90.00
_cell.angle_beta   90.00
_cell.angle_gamma   90.00
#
_symmetry.space_group_name_H-M   'P 1'
#
loop_
_entity.id
_entity.type
_entity.pdbx_description
1 polymer ?
#
loop_
_entity_poly.entity_id
_entity_poly.type
_entity_poly.pdbx_seq_one_letter_code
_entity_poly.pdbx_strand_id
1 'polypeptide(L)'
;MRTAGKVAIIGGSIWGNRGAAAMLETTIAQVRAARANVRIAVFTPYPQKDAALAQDDTLEFFDSRPQALVKYILQALWVWLRRKLGGRPQPQDALGAMDGAEALLDVGGITFADGRLIFLPYNILTLWPAMLMGTPVVKLSQAAGSFRNPLIRWAARIFLPRCVQTFARGEKTYAYLRELGLSETQVQPATDAAFLYEPSYCLSNENETALRQVCEKLDRLKAAGAPVVAISPSVLVMEKSGSSKIDYHHVLLGMMEGCGSAQAHFVVFPNASRERSRKTRNNDIIAIERLRAEAELSLPRPLLNRITWMMYDVNTRGIDEIVRRADVLVTSRFHAMVFGLRLCVPTLVIGWGHKYLEAMQRFRLEQYVFDYREASRDLSQVLTDLLAHSQEIHEDMQTAAEDVRLSSEVQFAYLRGLLLEPPNHS
;
A
#
# COMPACT_ATOMS: atom_id res chain seq x y z
N MET A 1 38.07 1.78 -3.66
CA MET A 1 36.70 2.24 -3.36
C MET A 1 35.76 1.27 -4.06
N ARG A 2 34.90 0.55 -3.31
CA ARG A 2 33.85 -0.26 -3.93
C ARG A 2 32.93 0.68 -4.69
N THR A 3 32.65 0.38 -5.95
CA THR A 3 31.60 1.09 -6.72
C THR A 3 30.30 1.05 -5.91
N ALA A 4 29.64 2.19 -5.78
CA ALA A 4 28.35 2.27 -5.08
C ALA A 4 27.39 1.22 -5.70
N GLY A 5 26.89 0.31 -4.89
CA GLY A 5 25.90 -0.69 -5.34
C GLY A 5 24.68 0.00 -5.92
N LYS A 6 23.95 -0.68 -6.79
CA LYS A 6 22.74 -0.16 -7.42
C LYS A 6 21.57 -1.11 -7.21
N VAL A 7 20.41 -0.59 -6.80
CA VAL A 7 19.16 -1.35 -6.62
C VAL A 7 18.07 -0.69 -7.45
N ALA A 8 17.29 -1.48 -8.18
CA ALA A 8 16.11 -1.02 -8.89
C ALA A 8 14.84 -1.40 -8.09
N ILE A 9 13.85 -0.50 -8.03
CA ILE A 9 12.55 -0.73 -7.37
C ILE A 9 11.44 -0.46 -8.38
N ILE A 10 10.44 -1.34 -8.46
CA ILE A 10 9.29 -1.20 -9.37
C ILE A 10 7.99 -1.58 -8.66
N GLY A 11 6.86 -1.09 -9.15
CA GLY A 11 5.53 -1.46 -8.65
C GLY A 11 4.95 -0.55 -7.57
N GLY A 12 5.72 0.45 -7.10
CA GLY A 12 5.30 1.50 -6.17
C GLY A 12 5.24 2.88 -6.81
N SER A 13 4.67 3.85 -6.10
CA SER A 13 4.65 5.27 -6.44
C SER A 13 4.39 6.08 -5.18
N ILE A 14 5.07 7.21 -4.99
CA ILE A 14 4.83 8.13 -3.87
C ILE A 14 3.52 8.89 -4.10
N TRP A 15 3.24 9.28 -5.35
CA TRP A 15 2.05 10.06 -5.70
C TRP A 15 0.79 9.20 -5.82
N GLY A 16 -0.33 9.70 -5.31
CA GLY A 16 -1.69 9.21 -5.56
C GLY A 16 -2.18 8.13 -4.59
N ASN A 17 -1.55 6.96 -4.51
CA ASN A 17 -1.98 5.85 -3.64
C ASN A 17 -1.03 5.69 -2.46
N ARG A 18 -1.47 6.04 -1.26
CA ARG A 18 -0.63 6.05 -0.05
C ARG A 18 -0.22 4.65 0.42
N GLY A 19 -0.98 3.62 0.05
CA GLY A 19 -0.55 2.26 0.29
C GLY A 19 0.66 1.84 -0.55
N ALA A 20 0.64 2.19 -1.84
CA ALA A 20 1.79 1.96 -2.72
C ALA A 20 2.99 2.82 -2.29
N ALA A 21 2.73 4.05 -1.81
CA ALA A 21 3.74 4.93 -1.26
C ALA A 21 4.37 4.34 0.01
N ALA A 22 3.57 3.88 0.98
CA ALA A 22 4.08 3.28 2.21
C ALA A 22 5.01 2.07 1.94
N MET A 23 4.62 1.16 1.03
CA MET A 23 5.47 0.04 0.65
C MET A 23 6.77 0.48 -0.02
N LEU A 24 6.72 1.48 -0.93
CA LEU A 24 7.89 2.02 -1.60
C LEU A 24 8.83 2.74 -0.63
N GLU A 25 8.30 3.64 0.20
CA GLU A 25 9.06 4.41 1.19
C GLU A 25 9.74 3.48 2.20
N THR A 26 9.01 2.47 2.71
CA THR A 26 9.57 1.43 3.59
C THR A 26 10.72 0.69 2.88
N THR A 27 10.52 0.29 1.62
CA THR A 27 11.56 -0.44 0.87
C THR A 27 12.81 0.42 0.67
N ILE A 28 12.65 1.69 0.32
CA ILE A 28 13.77 2.64 0.20
C ILE A 28 14.51 2.77 1.53
N ALA A 29 13.78 2.98 2.63
CA ALA A 29 14.37 3.09 3.97
C ALA A 29 15.15 1.83 4.37
N GLN A 30 14.59 0.64 4.14
CA GLN A 30 15.22 -0.64 4.45
C GLN A 30 16.47 -0.93 3.58
N VAL A 31 16.43 -0.57 2.30
CA VAL A 31 17.59 -0.68 1.39
C VAL A 31 18.72 0.23 1.86
N ARG A 32 18.42 1.46 2.28
CA ARG A 32 19.39 2.41 2.84
C ARG A 32 19.94 1.97 4.19
N ALA A 33 19.12 1.40 5.05
CA ALA A 33 19.57 0.84 6.32
C ALA A 33 20.54 -0.33 6.11
N ALA A 34 20.34 -1.12 5.05
CA ALA A 34 21.28 -2.19 4.67
C ALA A 34 22.59 -1.64 4.08
N ARG A 35 22.51 -0.57 3.27
CA ARG A 35 23.68 0.07 2.63
C ARG A 35 23.41 1.55 2.35
N ALA A 36 23.98 2.44 3.15
CA ALA A 36 23.71 3.88 3.10
C ALA A 36 24.00 4.54 1.73
N ASN A 37 25.07 4.12 1.05
CA ASN A 37 25.52 4.73 -0.22
C ASN A 37 25.03 3.96 -1.46
N VAL A 38 23.95 3.18 -1.36
CA VAL A 38 23.37 2.49 -2.52
C VAL A 38 22.63 3.48 -3.43
N ARG A 39 22.84 3.38 -4.74
CA ARG A 39 22.04 4.11 -5.73
C ARG A 39 20.72 3.41 -5.93
N ILE A 40 19.62 4.14 -5.85
CA ILE A 40 18.27 3.57 -5.97
C ILE A 40 17.58 4.15 -7.20
N ALA A 41 17.20 3.26 -8.13
CA ALA A 41 16.44 3.57 -9.33
C ALA A 41 14.99 3.15 -9.14
N VAL A 42 14.05 4.11 -9.08
CA VAL A 42 12.62 3.88 -8.87
C VAL A 42 11.87 3.93 -10.19
N PHE A 43 11.24 2.83 -10.56
CA PHE A 43 10.40 2.73 -11.77
C PHE A 43 8.93 2.96 -11.39
N THR A 44 8.39 4.10 -11.76
CA THR A 44 7.06 4.57 -11.36
C THR A 44 6.24 5.08 -12.56
N PRO A 45 4.90 4.98 -12.54
CA PRO A 45 4.06 5.62 -13.57
C PRO A 45 4.08 7.16 -13.55
N TYR A 46 4.68 7.77 -12.51
CA TYR A 46 4.64 9.22 -12.27
C TYR A 46 6.02 9.80 -11.91
N PRO A 47 7.08 9.57 -12.72
CA PRO A 47 8.47 9.87 -12.33
C PRO A 47 8.69 11.34 -11.92
N GLN A 48 8.12 12.29 -12.65
CA GLN A 48 8.27 13.72 -12.34
C GLN A 48 7.56 14.12 -11.04
N LYS A 49 6.38 13.54 -10.75
CA LYS A 49 5.63 13.80 -9.51
C LYS A 49 6.29 13.16 -8.31
N ASP A 50 6.74 11.92 -8.45
CA ASP A 50 7.40 11.20 -7.37
C ASP A 50 8.75 11.85 -7.05
N ALA A 51 9.52 12.30 -8.04
CA ALA A 51 10.76 13.05 -7.82
C ALA A 51 10.51 14.37 -7.05
N ALA A 52 9.49 15.11 -7.43
CA ALA A 52 9.13 16.35 -6.75
C ALA A 52 8.67 16.15 -5.31
N LEU A 53 8.02 15.00 -5.00
CA LEU A 53 7.56 14.66 -3.65
C LEU A 53 8.67 14.06 -2.78
N ALA A 54 9.57 13.27 -3.37
CA ALA A 54 10.65 12.62 -2.64
C ALA A 54 11.65 13.61 -2.03
N GLN A 55 11.90 14.73 -2.71
CA GLN A 55 12.89 15.75 -2.31
C GLN A 55 14.26 15.12 -1.95
N ASP A 56 14.68 14.15 -2.76
CA ASP A 56 15.83 13.31 -2.50
C ASP A 56 16.60 13.08 -3.80
N ASP A 57 17.68 13.82 -3.97
CA ASP A 57 18.52 13.83 -5.17
C ASP A 57 19.31 12.51 -5.36
N THR A 58 19.30 11.62 -4.38
CA THR A 58 19.95 10.30 -4.48
C THR A 58 19.06 9.23 -5.08
N LEU A 59 17.78 9.53 -5.32
CA LEU A 59 16.83 8.68 -6.03
C LEU A 59 16.74 9.06 -7.50
N GLU A 60 16.87 8.06 -8.36
CA GLU A 60 16.65 8.22 -9.81
C GLU A 60 15.25 7.69 -10.15
N PHE A 61 14.42 8.49 -10.85
CA PHE A 61 13.05 8.11 -11.20
C PHE A 61 12.89 7.86 -12.69
N PHE A 62 12.38 6.67 -13.04
CA PHE A 62 12.15 6.24 -14.42
C PHE A 62 10.68 5.90 -14.67
N ASP A 63 10.23 6.07 -15.91
CA ASP A 63 8.86 5.80 -16.31
C ASP A 63 8.57 4.30 -16.37
N SER A 64 7.54 3.83 -15.67
CA SER A 64 7.03 2.45 -15.73
C SER A 64 5.64 2.33 -16.36
N ARG A 65 5.18 3.34 -17.10
CA ARG A 65 3.93 3.21 -17.86
C ARG A 65 4.07 2.13 -18.95
N PRO A 66 2.97 1.50 -19.38
CA PRO A 66 3.03 0.39 -20.33
C PRO A 66 3.85 0.69 -21.59
N GLN A 67 3.75 1.92 -22.16
CA GLN A 67 4.52 2.30 -23.35
C GLN A 67 6.03 2.31 -23.08
N ALA A 68 6.47 2.81 -21.92
CA ALA A 68 7.88 2.82 -21.54
C ALA A 68 8.38 1.39 -21.32
N LEU A 69 7.61 0.55 -20.66
CA LEU A 69 7.97 -0.85 -20.44
C LEU A 69 8.07 -1.65 -21.74
N VAL A 70 7.21 -1.40 -22.73
CA VAL A 70 7.34 -1.98 -24.08
C VAL A 70 8.65 -1.55 -24.74
N LYS A 71 9.03 -0.27 -24.63
CA LYS A 71 10.33 0.20 -25.11
C LYS A 71 11.49 -0.54 -24.42
N TYR A 72 11.42 -0.69 -23.09
CA TYR A 72 12.48 -1.35 -22.34
C TYR A 72 12.63 -2.83 -22.71
N ILE A 73 11.53 -3.57 -22.93
CA ILE A 73 11.64 -4.97 -23.36
C ILE A 73 12.26 -5.11 -24.75
N LEU A 74 11.92 -4.24 -25.70
CA LEU A 74 12.53 -4.25 -27.03
C LEU A 74 14.03 -3.94 -26.95
N GLN A 75 14.43 -2.96 -26.17
CA GLN A 75 15.83 -2.64 -25.90
C GLN A 75 16.56 -3.81 -25.22
N ALA A 76 15.93 -4.42 -24.21
CA ALA A 76 16.50 -5.55 -23.46
C ALA A 76 16.70 -6.77 -24.36
N LEU A 77 15.75 -7.09 -25.24
CA LEU A 77 15.89 -8.17 -26.23
C LEU A 77 17.05 -7.91 -27.21
N TRP A 78 17.20 -6.66 -27.67
CA TRP A 78 18.32 -6.30 -28.54
C TRP A 78 19.66 -6.41 -27.81
N VAL A 79 19.78 -5.92 -26.58
CA VAL A 79 21.00 -6.05 -25.75
C VAL A 79 21.32 -7.51 -25.49
N TRP A 80 20.31 -8.30 -25.11
CA TRP A 80 20.45 -9.75 -24.85
C TRP A 80 20.96 -10.49 -26.11
N LEU A 81 20.37 -10.23 -27.29
CA LEU A 81 20.80 -10.83 -28.56
C LEU A 81 22.23 -10.43 -28.89
N ARG A 82 22.58 -9.16 -28.75
CA ARG A 82 23.95 -8.68 -29.02
C ARG A 82 24.96 -9.34 -28.09
N ARG A 83 24.63 -9.51 -26.81
CA ARG A 83 25.51 -10.22 -25.85
C ARG A 83 25.70 -11.68 -26.24
N LYS A 84 24.64 -12.37 -26.69
CA LYS A 84 24.70 -13.76 -27.18
C LYS A 84 25.59 -13.88 -28.46
N LEU A 85 25.69 -12.84 -29.26
CA LEU A 85 26.56 -12.78 -30.45
C LEU A 85 27.98 -12.27 -30.14
N GLY A 86 28.38 -12.20 -28.85
CA GLY A 86 29.72 -11.78 -28.45
C GLY A 86 29.91 -10.26 -28.34
N GLY A 87 28.89 -9.44 -28.59
CA GLY A 87 28.95 -7.99 -28.42
C GLY A 87 28.88 -7.60 -26.93
N ARG A 88 29.30 -6.37 -26.60
CA ARG A 88 29.28 -5.81 -25.25
C ARG A 88 28.49 -4.50 -25.22
N PRO A 89 27.20 -4.49 -25.60
CA PRO A 89 26.38 -3.30 -25.55
C PRO A 89 26.22 -2.84 -24.08
N GLN A 90 26.36 -1.53 -23.87
CA GLN A 90 26.11 -0.90 -22.58
C GLN A 90 24.80 -0.12 -22.68
N PRO A 91 23.70 -0.63 -22.09
CA PRO A 91 22.45 0.11 -22.06
C PRO A 91 22.59 1.36 -21.19
N GLN A 92 21.84 2.40 -21.57
CA GLN A 92 21.80 3.67 -20.86
C GLN A 92 20.40 3.92 -20.29
N ASP A 93 20.23 5.03 -19.59
CA ASP A 93 18.96 5.46 -18.99
C ASP A 93 18.32 4.36 -18.12
N ALA A 94 17.02 4.17 -18.29
CA ALA A 94 16.21 3.24 -17.52
C ALA A 94 16.70 1.78 -17.61
N LEU A 95 17.06 1.30 -18.82
CA LEU A 95 17.60 -0.05 -18.97
C LEU A 95 18.99 -0.18 -18.36
N GLY A 96 19.81 0.87 -18.44
CA GLY A 96 21.11 0.95 -17.77
C GLY A 96 20.97 0.98 -16.24
N ALA A 97 19.87 1.49 -15.72
CA ALA A 97 19.55 1.44 -14.30
C ALA A 97 19.20 0.02 -13.82
N MET A 98 18.59 -0.81 -14.68
CA MET A 98 18.33 -2.24 -14.40
C MET A 98 19.59 -3.08 -14.61
N ASP A 99 20.36 -2.81 -15.66
CA ASP A 99 21.55 -3.59 -16.02
C ASP A 99 22.63 -3.42 -14.94
N GLY A 100 23.11 -4.54 -14.40
CA GLY A 100 24.09 -4.54 -13.32
C GLY A 100 23.54 -4.03 -11.98
N ALA A 101 22.23 -3.87 -11.80
CA ALA A 101 21.63 -3.71 -10.48
C ALA A 101 21.77 -5.03 -9.69
N GLU A 102 22.05 -4.91 -8.40
CA GLU A 102 22.19 -6.07 -7.51
C GLU A 102 20.85 -6.81 -7.35
N ALA A 103 19.74 -6.07 -7.44
CA ALA A 103 18.39 -6.62 -7.52
C ALA A 103 17.41 -5.64 -8.17
N LEU A 104 16.34 -6.18 -8.77
CA LEU A 104 15.08 -5.51 -9.02
C LEU A 104 14.08 -5.93 -7.93
N LEU A 105 13.64 -4.99 -7.10
CA LEU A 105 12.65 -5.18 -6.05
C LEU A 105 11.27 -4.81 -6.57
N ASP A 106 10.37 -5.79 -6.70
CA ASP A 106 8.99 -5.54 -7.10
C ASP A 106 8.11 -5.40 -5.84
N VAL A 107 7.65 -4.18 -5.58
CA VAL A 107 6.79 -3.80 -4.45
C VAL A 107 5.31 -3.74 -4.82
N GLY A 108 4.90 -4.27 -5.97
CA GLY A 108 3.50 -4.27 -6.41
C GLY A 108 2.60 -5.06 -5.46
N GLY A 109 1.52 -4.46 -4.98
CA GLY A 109 0.68 -5.08 -3.94
C GLY A 109 -0.10 -6.32 -4.38
N ILE A 110 -0.51 -6.43 -5.66
CA ILE A 110 -1.24 -7.58 -6.23
C ILE A 110 -0.80 -7.80 -7.66
N THR A 111 -0.22 -8.96 -7.96
CA THR A 111 0.25 -9.33 -9.30
C THR A 111 -0.19 -10.76 -9.64
N PHE A 112 -0.28 -11.09 -10.92
CA PHE A 112 -0.67 -12.43 -11.40
C PHE A 112 -1.91 -13.01 -10.69
N ALA A 113 -2.95 -12.19 -10.46
CA ALA A 113 -4.15 -12.57 -9.73
C ALA A 113 -5.36 -12.70 -10.64
N ASP A 114 -6.22 -13.71 -10.36
CA ASP A 114 -7.48 -13.89 -11.06
C ASP A 114 -8.38 -12.68 -10.92
N GLY A 115 -9.21 -12.43 -11.96
CA GLY A 115 -10.03 -11.21 -12.06
C GLY A 115 -9.25 -9.96 -12.49
N ARG A 116 -7.93 -10.08 -12.72
CA ARG A 116 -7.05 -8.96 -13.11
C ARG A 116 -6.29 -9.21 -14.41
N LEU A 117 -6.87 -9.97 -15.34
CA LEU A 117 -6.24 -10.36 -16.60
C LEU A 117 -5.73 -9.16 -17.42
N ILE A 118 -6.45 -8.03 -17.39
CA ILE A 118 -6.04 -6.79 -18.07
C ILE A 118 -4.66 -6.27 -17.62
N PHE A 119 -4.21 -6.61 -16.41
CA PHE A 119 -2.91 -6.23 -15.87
C PHE A 119 -1.81 -7.26 -16.16
N LEU A 120 -2.14 -8.42 -16.76
CA LEU A 120 -1.15 -9.47 -17.01
C LEU A 120 0.03 -9.00 -17.88
N PRO A 121 -0.17 -8.26 -18.99
CA PRO A 121 0.95 -7.71 -19.78
C PRO A 121 1.85 -6.80 -18.93
N TYR A 122 1.25 -5.96 -18.09
CA TYR A 122 2.00 -5.10 -17.18
C TYR A 122 2.84 -5.92 -16.19
N ASN A 123 2.26 -6.94 -15.55
CA ASN A 123 2.97 -7.81 -14.61
C ASN A 123 4.17 -8.52 -15.25
N ILE A 124 4.08 -8.88 -16.52
CA ILE A 124 5.18 -9.48 -17.28
C ILE A 124 6.26 -8.42 -17.58
N LEU A 125 5.85 -7.27 -18.12
CA LEU A 125 6.76 -6.23 -18.55
C LEU A 125 7.52 -5.56 -17.39
N THR A 126 7.01 -5.61 -16.17
CA THR A 126 7.74 -5.12 -14.99
C THR A 126 8.93 -6.01 -14.59
N LEU A 127 8.92 -7.28 -14.97
CA LEU A 127 9.96 -8.26 -14.57
C LEU A 127 10.92 -8.60 -15.72
N TRP A 128 10.38 -8.78 -16.91
CA TRP A 128 11.11 -9.38 -18.03
C TRP A 128 12.34 -8.60 -18.49
N PRO A 129 12.33 -7.25 -18.59
CA PRO A 129 13.54 -6.51 -18.96
C PRO A 129 14.72 -6.79 -18.02
N ALA A 130 14.48 -6.77 -16.69
CA ALA A 130 15.52 -7.07 -15.70
C ALA A 130 16.03 -8.52 -15.82
N MET A 131 15.12 -9.48 -16.02
CA MET A 131 15.50 -10.89 -16.23
C MET A 131 16.37 -11.08 -17.49
N LEU A 132 16.11 -10.36 -18.57
CA LEU A 132 16.96 -10.38 -19.78
C LEU A 132 18.32 -9.75 -19.55
N MET A 133 18.42 -8.78 -18.66
CA MET A 133 19.70 -8.18 -18.27
C MET A 133 20.48 -9.05 -17.28
N GLY A 134 19.90 -10.13 -16.77
CA GLY A 134 20.51 -10.99 -15.74
C GLY A 134 20.39 -10.42 -14.32
N THR A 135 19.56 -9.39 -14.13
CA THR A 135 19.35 -8.78 -12.81
C THR A 135 18.45 -9.67 -11.96
N PRO A 136 18.86 -10.05 -10.75
CA PRO A 136 18.03 -10.81 -9.81
C PRO A 136 16.73 -10.07 -9.49
N VAL A 137 15.59 -10.78 -9.57
CA VAL A 137 14.27 -10.21 -9.26
C VAL A 137 13.77 -10.76 -7.93
N VAL A 138 13.46 -9.86 -7.01
CA VAL A 138 12.84 -10.17 -5.72
C VAL A 138 11.45 -9.55 -5.66
N LYS A 139 10.44 -10.36 -5.38
CA LYS A 139 9.06 -9.89 -5.19
C LYS A 139 8.77 -9.75 -3.69
N LEU A 140 8.52 -8.51 -3.24
CA LEU A 140 8.24 -8.23 -1.84
C LEU A 140 6.75 -8.35 -1.54
N SER A 141 6.40 -9.02 -0.46
CA SER A 141 5.07 -9.24 0.15
C SER A 141 3.86 -8.93 -0.74
N GLN A 142 3.69 -9.71 -1.81
CA GLN A 142 2.62 -9.53 -2.78
C GLN A 142 1.50 -10.57 -2.61
N ALA A 143 0.28 -10.17 -2.95
CA ALA A 143 -0.81 -11.10 -3.17
C ALA A 143 -0.80 -11.60 -4.64
N ALA A 144 -0.92 -12.89 -4.84
CA ALA A 144 -0.97 -13.56 -6.14
C ALA A 144 -1.94 -14.76 -6.12
N GLY A 145 -2.36 -15.23 -7.26
CA GLY A 145 -3.27 -16.39 -7.39
C GLY A 145 -4.73 -15.95 -7.54
N SER A 146 -5.69 -16.89 -7.54
CA SER A 146 -5.61 -18.36 -7.35
C SER A 146 -5.13 -19.14 -8.57
N PHE A 147 -4.77 -18.51 -9.68
CA PHE A 147 -4.29 -19.12 -10.94
C PHE A 147 -5.31 -20.06 -11.63
N ARG A 148 -6.61 -19.82 -11.47
CA ARG A 148 -7.68 -20.55 -12.20
C ARG A 148 -7.72 -20.16 -13.67
N ASN A 149 -7.43 -18.89 -13.98
CA ASN A 149 -7.34 -18.42 -15.36
C ASN A 149 -6.09 -19.03 -16.03
N PRO A 150 -6.22 -19.74 -17.18
CA PRO A 150 -5.12 -20.45 -17.82
C PRO A 150 -4.00 -19.54 -18.33
N LEU A 151 -4.31 -18.32 -18.80
CA LEU A 151 -3.30 -17.36 -19.25
C LEU A 151 -2.49 -16.80 -18.09
N ILE A 152 -3.15 -16.48 -16.97
CA ILE A 152 -2.47 -16.01 -15.75
C ILE A 152 -1.58 -17.15 -15.21
N ARG A 153 -2.10 -18.37 -15.16
CA ARG A 153 -1.35 -19.56 -14.71
C ARG A 153 -0.13 -19.83 -15.59
N TRP A 154 -0.29 -19.77 -16.90
CA TRP A 154 0.79 -19.95 -17.86
C TRP A 154 1.89 -18.92 -17.66
N ALA A 155 1.54 -17.65 -17.61
CA ALA A 155 2.51 -16.57 -17.40
C ALA A 155 3.18 -16.68 -16.01
N ALA A 156 2.42 -16.95 -14.95
CA ALA A 156 2.95 -17.14 -13.61
C ALA A 156 3.96 -18.30 -13.55
N ARG A 157 3.69 -19.43 -14.21
CA ARG A 157 4.63 -20.57 -14.31
C ARG A 157 5.92 -20.26 -15.07
N ILE A 158 5.88 -19.27 -15.98
CA ILE A 158 7.07 -18.86 -16.72
C ILE A 158 7.90 -17.85 -15.90
N PHE A 159 7.26 -16.85 -15.30
CA PHE A 159 7.97 -15.72 -14.74
C PHE A 159 8.28 -15.87 -13.24
N LEU A 160 7.36 -16.41 -12.43
CA LEU A 160 7.59 -16.48 -10.98
C LEU A 160 8.73 -17.41 -10.56
N PRO A 161 8.92 -18.59 -11.16
CA PRO A 161 10.10 -19.43 -10.84
C PRO A 161 11.45 -18.83 -11.24
N ARG A 162 11.46 -17.76 -12.05
CA ARG A 162 12.67 -17.03 -12.44
C ARG A 162 13.02 -15.89 -11.47
N CYS A 163 12.10 -15.56 -10.57
CA CYS A 163 12.44 -14.68 -9.45
C CYS A 163 13.34 -15.42 -8.46
N VAL A 164 14.38 -14.76 -7.96
CA VAL A 164 15.28 -15.40 -6.98
C VAL A 164 14.58 -15.60 -5.65
N GLN A 165 13.62 -14.72 -5.31
CA GLN A 165 12.79 -14.84 -4.11
C GLN A 165 11.42 -14.20 -4.35
N THR A 166 10.39 -14.79 -3.78
CA THR A 166 9.03 -14.24 -3.73
C THR A 166 8.51 -14.29 -2.30
N PHE A 167 8.10 -13.15 -1.76
CA PHE A 167 7.46 -13.07 -0.45
C PHE A 167 5.95 -13.03 -0.63
N ALA A 168 5.27 -14.05 -0.13
CA ALA A 168 3.82 -14.22 -0.22
C ALA A 168 3.12 -13.44 0.90
N ARG A 169 2.24 -12.51 0.53
CA ARG A 169 1.40 -11.81 1.50
C ARG A 169 0.17 -12.64 1.84
N GLY A 170 0.18 -13.27 3.02
CA GLY A 170 -0.89 -14.12 3.53
C GLY A 170 -0.77 -15.60 3.12
N GLU A 171 -1.39 -16.45 3.92
CA GLU A 171 -1.32 -17.91 3.78
C GLU A 171 -1.91 -18.42 2.47
N LYS A 172 -3.00 -17.82 1.99
CA LYS A 172 -3.61 -18.20 0.72
C LYS A 172 -2.69 -17.97 -0.47
N THR A 173 -1.99 -16.82 -0.48
CA THR A 173 -1.01 -16.53 -1.53
C THR A 173 0.14 -17.51 -1.48
N TYR A 174 0.64 -17.83 -0.28
CA TYR A 174 1.69 -18.82 -0.09
C TYR A 174 1.26 -20.19 -0.65
N ALA A 175 0.08 -20.67 -0.26
CA ALA A 175 -0.47 -21.94 -0.75
C ALA A 175 -0.59 -21.95 -2.29
N TYR A 176 -1.13 -20.92 -2.90
CA TYR A 176 -1.25 -20.82 -4.36
C TYR A 176 0.10 -20.83 -5.09
N LEU A 177 1.13 -20.20 -4.53
CA LEU A 177 2.46 -20.21 -5.13
C LEU A 177 3.13 -21.59 -4.99
N ARG A 178 2.90 -22.29 -3.88
CA ARG A 178 3.34 -23.69 -3.68
C ARG A 178 2.65 -24.64 -4.67
N GLU A 179 1.33 -24.50 -4.83
CA GLU A 179 0.54 -25.27 -5.81
C GLU A 179 0.96 -24.97 -7.27
N LEU A 180 1.43 -23.75 -7.55
CA LEU A 180 1.97 -23.37 -8.85
C LEU A 180 3.29 -24.09 -9.16
N GLY A 181 4.02 -24.57 -8.14
CA GLY A 181 5.26 -25.32 -8.24
C GLY A 181 6.52 -24.57 -7.75
N LEU A 182 6.39 -23.44 -7.05
CA LEU A 182 7.55 -22.79 -6.42
C LEU A 182 8.03 -23.62 -5.22
N SER A 183 9.35 -23.76 -5.05
CA SER A 183 9.94 -24.45 -3.92
C SER A 183 9.84 -23.60 -2.63
N GLU A 184 10.07 -24.21 -1.48
CA GLU A 184 10.12 -23.52 -0.19
C GLU A 184 11.27 -22.50 -0.12
N THR A 185 12.34 -22.76 -0.86
CA THR A 185 13.45 -21.81 -0.97
C THR A 185 13.13 -20.62 -1.86
N GLN A 186 12.17 -20.73 -2.78
CA GLN A 186 11.77 -19.66 -3.71
C GLN A 186 10.62 -18.81 -3.19
N VAL A 187 9.81 -19.33 -2.26
CA VAL A 187 8.69 -18.61 -1.69
C VAL A 187 8.69 -18.68 -0.17
N GLN A 188 8.54 -17.53 0.48
CA GLN A 188 8.42 -17.42 1.93
C GLN A 188 7.21 -16.55 2.28
N PRO A 189 6.48 -16.85 3.37
CA PRO A 189 5.44 -15.97 3.85
C PRO A 189 6.06 -14.70 4.45
N ALA A 190 5.43 -13.56 4.20
CA ALA A 190 5.75 -12.29 4.85
C ALA A 190 4.49 -11.43 4.91
N THR A 191 4.37 -10.61 5.95
CA THR A 191 3.32 -9.60 6.01
C THR A 191 3.65 -8.40 5.12
N ASP A 192 2.68 -7.51 4.94
CA ASP A 192 2.84 -6.32 4.07
C ASP A 192 4.03 -5.46 4.52
N ALA A 193 4.85 -5.01 3.57
CA ALA A 193 6.01 -4.15 3.86
C ALA A 193 5.62 -2.88 4.62
N ALA A 194 4.42 -2.36 4.43
CA ALA A 194 3.93 -1.15 5.09
C ALA A 194 3.76 -1.31 6.62
N PHE A 195 3.82 -2.52 7.18
CA PHE A 195 3.89 -2.71 8.64
C PHE A 195 5.21 -2.20 9.24
N LEU A 196 6.25 -2.04 8.43
CA LEU A 196 7.52 -1.43 8.84
C LEU A 196 7.65 0.03 8.41
N TYR A 197 6.56 0.67 8.01
CA TYR A 197 6.58 2.05 7.58
C TYR A 197 7.04 2.99 8.71
N GLU A 198 7.99 3.86 8.37
CA GLU A 198 8.42 4.98 9.21
C GLU A 198 8.23 6.29 8.43
N PRO A 199 7.64 7.34 9.04
CA PRO A 199 7.37 8.60 8.36
C PRO A 199 8.67 9.28 7.89
N SER A 200 8.82 9.50 6.58
CA SER A 200 10.06 10.05 6.01
C SER A 200 9.87 11.26 5.10
N TYR A 201 8.72 11.40 4.42
CA TYR A 201 8.53 12.46 3.42
C TYR A 201 7.60 13.58 3.91
N CYS A 202 7.88 14.82 3.48
CA CYS A 202 7.07 15.99 3.79
C CYS A 202 5.94 16.19 2.76
N LEU A 203 4.90 16.95 3.16
CA LEU A 203 3.89 17.48 2.25
C LEU A 203 4.37 18.79 1.61
N SER A 204 3.60 19.32 0.66
CA SER A 204 3.74 20.72 0.26
C SER A 204 3.50 21.64 1.46
N ASN A 205 4.08 22.85 1.45
CA ASN A 205 3.97 23.79 2.58
C ASN A 205 2.50 24.11 2.95
N GLU A 206 1.61 24.22 1.93
CA GLU A 206 0.18 24.47 2.15
C GLU A 206 -0.50 23.33 2.89
N ASN A 207 -0.33 22.11 2.39
CA ASN A 207 -0.95 20.92 2.98
C ASN A 207 -0.34 20.57 4.35
N GLU A 208 0.96 20.84 4.56
CA GLU A 208 1.62 20.65 5.86
C GLU A 208 1.01 21.57 6.94
N THR A 209 0.70 22.82 6.59
CA THR A 209 0.05 23.74 7.51
C THR A 209 -1.36 23.28 7.87
N ALA A 210 -2.15 22.86 6.88
CA ALA A 210 -3.49 22.33 7.11
C ALA A 210 -3.47 21.04 7.95
N LEU A 211 -2.54 20.12 7.68
CA LEU A 211 -2.35 18.92 8.47
C LEU A 211 -2.01 19.24 9.93
N ARG A 212 -1.07 20.16 10.16
CA ARG A 212 -0.67 20.57 11.51
C ARG A 212 -1.86 21.12 12.30
N GLN A 213 -2.69 21.98 11.70
CA GLN A 213 -3.90 22.50 12.35
C GLN A 213 -4.88 21.37 12.74
N VAL A 214 -5.05 20.37 11.88
CA VAL A 214 -5.87 19.19 12.21
C VAL A 214 -5.25 18.43 13.38
N CYS A 215 -3.94 18.11 13.34
CA CYS A 215 -3.26 17.41 14.42
C CYS A 215 -3.37 18.15 15.75
N GLU A 216 -3.14 19.47 15.78
CA GLU A 216 -3.30 20.31 16.98
C GLU A 216 -4.75 20.29 17.52
N LYS A 217 -5.75 20.24 16.62
CA LYS A 217 -7.15 20.08 17.02
C LYS A 217 -7.38 18.72 17.66
N LEU A 218 -6.89 17.63 17.05
CA LEU A 218 -7.04 16.28 17.58
C LEU A 218 -6.33 16.12 18.94
N ASP A 219 -5.13 16.67 19.10
CA ASP A 219 -4.38 16.67 20.36
C ASP A 219 -5.16 17.38 21.48
N ARG A 220 -5.79 18.52 21.19
CA ARG A 220 -6.65 19.23 22.16
C ARG A 220 -7.89 18.43 22.53
N LEU A 221 -8.52 17.74 21.58
CA LEU A 221 -9.67 16.89 21.84
C LEU A 221 -9.30 15.70 22.74
N LYS A 222 -8.18 15.04 22.46
CA LYS A 222 -7.68 13.95 23.32
C LYS A 222 -7.33 14.42 24.72
N ALA A 223 -6.69 15.59 24.85
CA ALA A 223 -6.39 16.19 26.17
C ALA A 223 -7.67 16.53 26.97
N ALA A 224 -8.78 16.80 26.27
CA ALA A 224 -10.09 17.04 26.88
C ALA A 224 -10.87 15.72 27.15
N GLY A 225 -10.30 14.56 26.85
CA GLY A 225 -10.96 13.25 27.00
C GLY A 225 -12.06 12.98 25.98
N ALA A 226 -12.09 13.73 24.86
CA ALA A 226 -13.08 13.54 23.81
C ALA A 226 -12.63 12.42 22.85
N PRO A 227 -13.46 11.40 22.59
CA PRO A 227 -13.12 10.32 21.68
C PRO A 227 -12.95 10.81 20.24
N VAL A 228 -11.94 10.27 19.54
CA VAL A 228 -11.62 10.59 18.14
C VAL A 228 -11.78 9.36 17.26
N VAL A 229 -12.63 9.44 16.25
CA VAL A 229 -12.83 8.41 15.23
C VAL A 229 -12.26 8.91 13.90
N ALA A 230 -11.25 8.22 13.38
CA ALA A 230 -10.72 8.47 12.05
C ALA A 230 -11.50 7.67 11.01
N ILE A 231 -11.90 8.30 9.90
CA ILE A 231 -12.65 7.63 8.83
C ILE A 231 -11.91 7.80 7.50
N SER A 232 -11.56 6.68 6.87
CA SER A 232 -10.96 6.68 5.52
C SER A 232 -11.87 5.97 4.52
N PRO A 233 -12.78 6.73 3.86
CA PRO A 233 -13.70 6.17 2.88
C PRO A 233 -12.99 5.79 1.58
N SER A 234 -13.65 4.98 0.76
CA SER A 234 -13.11 4.55 -0.53
C SER A 234 -14.05 4.90 -1.68
N VAL A 235 -13.54 5.67 -2.63
CA VAL A 235 -14.25 5.96 -3.87
C VAL A 235 -14.62 4.67 -4.63
N LEU A 236 -13.80 3.61 -4.53
CA LEU A 236 -14.10 2.33 -5.18
C LEU A 236 -15.27 1.59 -4.53
N VAL A 237 -15.43 1.68 -3.22
CA VAL A 237 -16.58 1.13 -2.50
C VAL A 237 -17.83 1.92 -2.85
N MET A 238 -17.74 3.24 -2.81
CA MET A 238 -18.82 4.15 -3.19
C MET A 238 -19.35 3.85 -4.61
N GLU A 239 -18.47 3.74 -5.62
CA GLU A 239 -18.87 3.45 -6.99
C GLU A 239 -19.53 2.07 -7.13
N LYS A 240 -19.03 1.07 -6.41
CA LYS A 240 -19.58 -0.30 -6.46
C LYS A 240 -20.86 -0.44 -5.66
N SER A 241 -21.03 0.27 -4.56
CA SER A 241 -22.25 0.26 -3.75
C SER A 241 -23.43 0.93 -4.45
N GLY A 242 -23.17 1.88 -5.34
CA GLY A 242 -24.22 2.51 -6.15
C GLY A 242 -25.04 1.56 -7.04
N SER A 243 -24.56 0.32 -7.25
CA SER A 243 -25.29 -0.78 -7.90
C SER A 243 -25.89 -1.79 -6.91
N SER A 244 -25.67 -1.61 -5.61
CA SER A 244 -26.19 -2.48 -4.54
C SER A 244 -27.41 -1.86 -3.86
N LYS A 245 -28.14 -2.68 -3.07
CA LYS A 245 -29.28 -2.20 -2.25
C LYS A 245 -28.84 -1.33 -1.06
N ILE A 246 -27.54 -1.20 -0.82
CA ILE A 246 -26.97 -0.54 0.35
C ILE A 246 -26.24 0.69 -0.12
N ASP A 247 -26.60 1.83 0.42
CA ASP A 247 -25.89 3.08 0.20
C ASP A 247 -24.74 3.18 1.19
N TYR A 248 -23.52 3.15 0.67
CA TYR A 248 -22.30 3.22 1.45
C TYR A 248 -22.18 4.52 2.29
N HIS A 249 -22.62 5.64 1.76
CA HIS A 249 -22.63 6.91 2.50
C HIS A 249 -23.64 6.88 3.65
N HIS A 250 -24.80 6.32 3.43
CA HIS A 250 -25.82 6.13 4.48
C HIS A 250 -25.27 5.29 5.65
N VAL A 251 -24.49 4.24 5.35
CA VAL A 251 -23.85 3.44 6.38
C VAL A 251 -22.87 4.29 7.22
N LEU A 252 -22.00 5.07 6.56
CA LEU A 252 -21.04 5.92 7.26
C LEU A 252 -21.73 7.02 8.08
N LEU A 253 -22.77 7.66 7.54
CA LEU A 253 -23.55 8.70 8.24
C LEU A 253 -24.29 8.12 9.44
N GLY A 254 -24.93 6.95 9.29
CA GLY A 254 -25.59 6.25 10.39
C GLY A 254 -24.63 5.88 11.51
N MET A 255 -23.40 5.48 11.20
CA MET A 255 -22.36 5.23 12.20
C MET A 255 -21.96 6.51 12.95
N MET A 256 -21.82 7.64 12.25
CA MET A 256 -21.51 8.94 12.88
C MET A 256 -22.67 9.39 13.79
N GLU A 257 -23.90 9.21 13.36
CA GLU A 257 -25.09 9.58 14.10
C GLU A 257 -25.25 8.70 15.35
N GLY A 258 -25.09 7.38 15.23
CA GLY A 258 -25.16 6.44 16.34
C GLY A 258 -24.13 6.70 17.43
N CYS A 259 -22.94 7.17 17.08
CA CYS A 259 -21.93 7.60 18.05
C CYS A 259 -22.17 9.02 18.60
N GLY A 260 -23.31 9.63 18.34
CA GLY A 260 -23.67 10.97 18.81
C GLY A 260 -23.70 11.09 20.33
N SER A 261 -24.18 10.06 21.03
CA SER A 261 -24.22 9.97 22.50
C SER A 261 -22.83 9.92 23.13
N ALA A 262 -21.86 9.30 22.50
CA ALA A 262 -20.47 9.21 22.94
C ALA A 262 -19.68 10.53 22.78
N GLN A 263 -20.29 11.61 22.27
CA GLN A 263 -19.63 12.88 21.98
C GLN A 263 -18.39 12.76 21.08
N ALA A 264 -18.29 11.70 20.27
CA ALA A 264 -17.15 11.42 19.44
C ALA A 264 -16.92 12.52 18.39
N HIS A 265 -15.66 12.85 18.13
CA HIS A 265 -15.21 13.69 17.03
C HIS A 265 -14.74 12.84 15.87
N PHE A 266 -15.06 13.25 14.66
CA PHE A 266 -14.71 12.51 13.44
C PHE A 266 -13.68 13.28 12.64
N VAL A 267 -12.66 12.58 12.13
CA VAL A 267 -11.74 13.10 11.12
C VAL A 267 -11.83 12.24 9.87
N VAL A 268 -12.27 12.82 8.76
CA VAL A 268 -12.47 12.13 7.49
C VAL A 268 -11.34 12.50 6.53
N PHE A 269 -10.55 11.51 6.11
CA PHE A 269 -9.33 11.74 5.34
C PHE A 269 -9.18 10.78 4.14
N PRO A 270 -8.51 11.19 3.04
CA PRO A 270 -8.27 10.34 1.87
C PRO A 270 -7.04 9.44 2.07
N ASN A 271 -7.15 8.16 1.71
CA ASN A 271 -5.98 7.26 1.60
C ASN A 271 -5.42 7.18 0.17
N ALA A 272 -6.16 7.66 -0.80
CA ALA A 272 -5.69 7.86 -2.16
C ALA A 272 -6.23 9.20 -2.66
N SER A 273 -5.36 10.05 -3.19
CA SER A 273 -5.74 11.39 -3.60
C SER A 273 -5.10 11.78 -4.92
N ARG A 274 -5.84 12.57 -5.68
CA ARG A 274 -5.41 13.18 -6.92
C ARG A 274 -5.96 14.58 -6.98
N GLU A 275 -5.32 15.48 -6.27
CA GLU A 275 -5.73 16.88 -6.25
C GLU A 275 -5.94 17.44 -7.66
N ARG A 276 -6.97 18.28 -7.79
CA ARG A 276 -7.35 18.93 -9.05
C ARG A 276 -7.68 17.98 -10.21
N SER A 277 -7.95 16.70 -9.91
CA SER A 277 -8.35 15.70 -10.91
C SER A 277 -9.80 15.26 -10.70
N ARG A 278 -10.59 15.25 -11.79
CA ARG A 278 -11.94 14.67 -11.80
C ARG A 278 -11.95 13.15 -12.00
N LYS A 279 -10.77 12.52 -12.15
CA LYS A 279 -10.69 11.06 -12.29
C LYS A 279 -10.99 10.41 -10.94
N THR A 280 -12.00 9.55 -10.90
CA THR A 280 -12.45 8.84 -9.69
C THR A 280 -11.44 7.78 -9.26
N ARG A 281 -10.81 7.08 -10.19
CA ARG A 281 -9.87 6.00 -9.88
C ARG A 281 -8.74 6.48 -8.96
N ASN A 282 -8.66 5.89 -7.76
CA ASN A 282 -7.69 6.24 -6.71
C ASN A 282 -7.76 7.73 -6.30
N ASN A 283 -8.96 8.25 -6.09
CA ASN A 283 -9.20 9.62 -5.63
C ASN A 283 -10.34 9.66 -4.61
N ASP A 284 -10.02 9.41 -3.36
CA ASP A 284 -10.98 9.34 -2.27
C ASP A 284 -11.53 10.72 -1.86
N ILE A 285 -10.89 11.80 -2.29
CA ILE A 285 -11.42 13.16 -2.09
C ILE A 285 -12.84 13.27 -2.65
N ILE A 286 -13.11 12.64 -3.81
CA ILE A 286 -14.45 12.64 -4.42
C ILE A 286 -15.48 11.94 -3.52
N ALA A 287 -15.10 10.84 -2.86
CA ALA A 287 -15.99 10.17 -1.90
C ALA A 287 -16.24 11.04 -0.65
N ILE A 288 -15.21 11.75 -0.19
CA ILE A 288 -15.33 12.67 0.96
C ILE A 288 -16.20 13.87 0.62
N GLU A 289 -16.04 14.46 -0.56
CA GLU A 289 -16.88 15.59 -1.03
C GLU A 289 -18.37 15.21 -1.08
N ARG A 290 -18.69 14.02 -1.62
CA ARG A 290 -20.07 13.53 -1.67
C ARG A 290 -20.60 13.20 -0.29
N LEU A 291 -19.82 12.49 0.54
CA LEU A 291 -20.21 12.16 1.92
C LEU A 291 -20.50 13.44 2.72
N ARG A 292 -19.66 14.48 2.56
CA ARG A 292 -19.86 15.77 3.20
C ARG A 292 -21.16 16.43 2.74
N ALA A 293 -21.44 16.48 1.44
CA ALA A 293 -22.66 17.07 0.91
C ALA A 293 -23.91 16.38 1.45
N GLU A 294 -23.92 15.06 1.56
CA GLU A 294 -25.02 14.28 2.15
C GLU A 294 -25.13 14.52 3.66
N ALA A 295 -23.99 14.59 4.37
CA ALA A 295 -23.96 14.92 5.79
C ALA A 295 -24.59 16.29 6.11
N GLU A 296 -24.28 17.31 5.30
CA GLU A 296 -24.83 18.67 5.44
C GLU A 296 -26.37 18.71 5.27
N LEU A 297 -26.94 17.75 4.54
CA LEU A 297 -28.38 17.62 4.33
C LEU A 297 -29.09 16.79 5.40
N SER A 298 -28.42 15.79 5.98
CA SER A 298 -29.05 14.77 6.84
C SER A 298 -28.69 14.87 8.33
N LEU A 299 -27.45 15.29 8.66
CA LEU A 299 -26.98 15.28 10.05
C LEU A 299 -27.35 16.56 10.81
N PRO A 300 -27.63 16.47 12.12
CA PRO A 300 -27.88 17.62 12.95
C PRO A 300 -26.63 18.52 13.10
N ARG A 301 -26.83 19.83 13.19
CA ARG A 301 -25.73 20.84 13.32
C ARG A 301 -24.71 20.53 14.42
N PRO A 302 -25.10 20.10 15.63
CA PRO A 302 -24.14 19.77 16.69
C PRO A 302 -23.18 18.63 16.29
N LEU A 303 -23.64 17.67 15.49
CA LEU A 303 -22.80 16.59 14.99
C LEU A 303 -21.90 17.05 13.85
N LEU A 304 -22.42 17.85 12.91
CA LEU A 304 -21.61 18.43 11.82
C LEU A 304 -20.41 19.22 12.36
N ASN A 305 -20.56 19.95 13.46
CA ASN A 305 -19.48 20.70 14.10
C ASN A 305 -18.38 19.81 14.70
N ARG A 306 -18.65 18.52 14.88
CA ARG A 306 -17.69 17.52 15.37
C ARG A 306 -16.99 16.77 14.25
N ILE A 307 -17.26 17.10 12.97
CA ILE A 307 -16.61 16.45 11.83
C ILE A 307 -15.53 17.37 11.24
N THR A 308 -14.35 16.83 11.05
CA THR A 308 -13.25 17.48 10.34
C THR A 308 -13.07 16.82 8.99
N TRP A 309 -13.29 17.57 7.92
CA TRP A 309 -13.20 17.09 6.54
C TRP A 309 -11.86 17.45 5.92
N MET A 310 -11.06 16.45 5.54
CA MET A 310 -9.79 16.65 4.85
C MET A 310 -9.95 16.36 3.36
N MET A 311 -10.18 17.40 2.57
CA MET A 311 -10.41 17.33 1.12
C MET A 311 -9.19 17.81 0.32
N TYR A 312 -8.00 17.52 0.82
CA TYR A 312 -6.73 17.84 0.20
C TYR A 312 -5.80 16.62 0.23
N ASP A 313 -4.68 16.69 -0.48
CA ASP A 313 -3.70 15.61 -0.53
C ASP A 313 -3.03 15.42 0.84
N VAL A 314 -3.14 14.21 1.38
CA VAL A 314 -2.47 13.78 2.61
C VAL A 314 -1.48 12.70 2.22
N ASN A 315 -0.19 12.88 2.52
CA ASN A 315 0.82 11.84 2.27
C ASN A 315 0.79 10.73 3.32
N THR A 316 1.65 9.73 3.17
CA THR A 316 1.79 8.60 4.09
C THR A 316 2.06 9.03 5.52
N ARG A 317 2.96 10.02 5.73
CA ARG A 317 3.24 10.61 7.04
C ARG A 317 1.99 11.26 7.65
N GLY A 318 1.24 12.03 6.86
CA GLY A 318 0.01 12.66 7.35
C GLY A 318 -1.06 11.65 7.76
N ILE A 319 -1.19 10.53 7.04
CA ILE A 319 -2.07 9.43 7.46
C ILE A 319 -1.61 8.85 8.79
N ASP A 320 -0.32 8.58 8.95
CA ASP A 320 0.26 8.09 10.20
C ASP A 320 -0.07 9.01 11.38
N GLU A 321 0.13 10.33 11.21
CA GLU A 321 -0.13 11.35 12.21
C GLU A 321 -1.62 11.43 12.62
N ILE A 322 -2.55 11.28 11.66
CA ILE A 322 -3.99 11.27 11.92
C ILE A 322 -4.39 10.00 12.66
N VAL A 323 -3.98 8.83 12.14
CA VAL A 323 -4.39 7.53 12.70
C VAL A 323 -3.83 7.35 14.11
N ARG A 324 -2.59 7.79 14.38
CA ARG A 324 -1.97 7.76 15.71
C ARG A 324 -2.75 8.53 16.78
N ARG A 325 -3.54 9.54 16.36
CA ARG A 325 -4.36 10.37 17.25
C ARG A 325 -5.80 9.89 17.39
N ALA A 326 -6.19 8.88 16.62
CA ALA A 326 -7.52 8.30 16.71
C ALA A 326 -7.60 7.22 17.80
N ASP A 327 -8.77 7.09 18.40
CA ASP A 327 -9.10 5.98 19.32
C ASP A 327 -9.65 4.78 18.55
N VAL A 328 -10.30 5.04 17.40
CA VAL A 328 -10.81 4.03 16.46
C VAL A 328 -10.61 4.50 15.03
N LEU A 329 -10.28 3.57 14.13
CA LEU A 329 -10.25 3.76 12.68
C LEU A 329 -11.39 3.02 12.00
N VAL A 330 -12.18 3.72 11.19
CA VAL A 330 -13.15 3.12 10.25
C VAL A 330 -12.61 3.27 8.84
N THR A 331 -12.47 2.17 8.10
CA THR A 331 -11.90 2.28 6.77
C THR A 331 -12.44 1.27 5.75
N SER A 332 -12.43 1.68 4.49
CA SER A 332 -12.65 0.80 3.32
C SER A 332 -11.39 0.65 2.46
N ARG A 333 -10.24 1.11 2.97
CA ARG A 333 -8.95 1.05 2.30
C ARG A 333 -8.00 0.09 3.02
N PHE A 334 -7.47 -0.88 2.26
CA PHE A 334 -6.57 -1.90 2.82
C PHE A 334 -5.37 -1.30 3.56
N HIS A 335 -4.68 -0.32 2.98
CA HIS A 335 -3.50 0.22 3.64
C HIS A 335 -3.82 1.24 4.74
N ALA A 336 -4.99 1.90 4.72
CA ALA A 336 -5.43 2.63 5.90
C ALA A 336 -5.67 1.66 7.08
N MET A 337 -6.25 0.47 6.83
CA MET A 337 -6.31 -0.61 7.82
C MET A 337 -4.91 -1.02 8.30
N VAL A 338 -3.94 -1.20 7.38
CA VAL A 338 -2.55 -1.52 7.76
C VAL A 338 -1.96 -0.45 8.69
N PHE A 339 -2.21 0.84 8.44
CA PHE A 339 -1.80 1.92 9.35
C PHE A 339 -2.47 1.79 10.72
N GLY A 340 -3.77 1.52 10.77
CA GLY A 340 -4.49 1.27 12.03
C GLY A 340 -3.88 0.11 12.83
N LEU A 341 -3.73 -1.04 12.18
CA LEU A 341 -3.18 -2.25 12.81
C LEU A 341 -1.74 -2.06 13.27
N ARG A 342 -0.88 -1.41 12.47
CA ARG A 342 0.51 -1.12 12.82
C ARG A 342 0.64 -0.20 14.04
N LEU A 343 -0.28 0.75 14.20
CA LEU A 343 -0.33 1.69 15.31
C LEU A 343 -1.15 1.18 16.50
N CYS A 344 -1.62 -0.07 16.45
CA CYS A 344 -2.51 -0.67 17.43
C CYS A 344 -3.80 0.13 17.64
N VAL A 345 -4.31 0.82 16.62
CA VAL A 345 -5.58 1.53 16.67
C VAL A 345 -6.70 0.56 16.28
N PRO A 346 -7.67 0.30 17.19
CA PRO A 346 -8.83 -0.54 16.91
C PRO A 346 -9.48 -0.15 15.59
N THR A 347 -9.64 -1.12 14.69
CA THR A 347 -10.01 -0.82 13.31
C THR A 347 -11.28 -1.57 12.91
N LEU A 348 -12.26 -0.85 12.38
CA LEU A 348 -13.45 -1.38 11.72
C LEU A 348 -13.30 -1.25 10.21
N VAL A 349 -13.48 -2.36 9.50
CA VAL A 349 -13.32 -2.42 8.05
C VAL A 349 -14.67 -2.60 7.37
N ILE A 350 -15.00 -1.69 6.45
CA ILE A 350 -16.14 -1.82 5.53
C ILE A 350 -15.58 -2.08 4.14
N GLY A 351 -15.45 -3.35 3.76
CA GLY A 351 -14.73 -3.72 2.55
C GLY A 351 -15.24 -5.03 1.95
N TRP A 352 -14.50 -5.55 0.99
CA TRP A 352 -14.76 -6.87 0.42
C TRP A 352 -13.45 -7.61 0.17
N GLY A 353 -13.52 -8.93 0.29
CA GLY A 353 -12.40 -9.83 -0.06
C GLY A 353 -11.55 -10.23 1.13
N HIS A 354 -11.02 -11.43 0.98
CA HIS A 354 -10.32 -12.18 2.01
C HIS A 354 -9.04 -11.50 2.58
N LYS A 355 -8.42 -10.61 1.82
CA LYS A 355 -7.20 -9.92 2.26
C LYS A 355 -7.38 -9.07 3.52
N TYR A 356 -8.58 -8.47 3.70
CA TYR A 356 -8.90 -7.72 4.90
C TYR A 356 -9.04 -8.67 6.09
N LEU A 357 -9.78 -9.76 5.88
CA LEU A 357 -10.00 -10.76 6.90
C LEU A 357 -8.69 -11.41 7.37
N GLU A 358 -7.81 -11.82 6.45
CA GLU A 358 -6.50 -12.40 6.79
C GLU A 358 -5.61 -11.45 7.61
N ALA A 359 -5.61 -10.15 7.31
CA ALA A 359 -4.85 -9.18 8.08
C ALA A 359 -5.47 -8.94 9.48
N MET A 360 -6.81 -8.80 9.56
CA MET A 360 -7.52 -8.57 10.81
C MET A 360 -7.47 -9.79 11.74
N GLN A 361 -7.51 -11.02 11.20
CA GLN A 361 -7.37 -12.26 11.97
C GLN A 361 -6.04 -12.34 12.72
N ARG A 362 -4.95 -11.79 12.16
CA ARG A 362 -3.65 -11.76 12.87
C ARG A 362 -3.70 -10.91 14.16
N PHE A 363 -4.64 -9.98 14.23
CA PHE A 363 -4.89 -9.12 15.38
C PHE A 363 -6.13 -9.55 16.21
N ARG A 364 -6.78 -10.67 15.85
CA ARG A 364 -8.03 -11.15 16.46
C ARG A 364 -9.18 -10.14 16.36
N LEU A 365 -9.23 -9.42 15.24
CA LEU A 365 -10.22 -8.38 14.95
C LEU A 365 -11.12 -8.72 13.76
N GLU A 366 -11.21 -9.99 13.36
CA GLU A 366 -12.01 -10.44 12.19
C GLU A 366 -13.51 -10.14 12.36
N GLN A 367 -14.03 -10.04 13.57
CA GLN A 367 -15.41 -9.66 13.86
C GLN A 367 -15.75 -8.21 13.47
N TYR A 368 -14.74 -7.37 13.23
CA TYR A 368 -14.88 -5.98 12.78
C TYR A 368 -14.66 -5.81 11.27
N VAL A 369 -14.72 -6.90 10.51
CA VAL A 369 -14.68 -6.86 9.03
C VAL A 369 -16.08 -7.08 8.47
N PHE A 370 -16.62 -6.09 7.79
CA PHE A 370 -17.95 -6.10 7.21
C PHE A 370 -17.90 -5.98 5.69
N ASP A 371 -18.65 -6.84 5.00
CA ASP A 371 -18.84 -6.71 3.56
C ASP A 371 -19.89 -5.63 3.28
N TYR A 372 -19.53 -4.60 2.55
CA TYR A 372 -20.45 -3.49 2.21
C TYR A 372 -21.68 -3.95 1.41
N ARG A 373 -21.66 -5.17 0.88
CA ARG A 373 -22.79 -5.78 0.13
C ARG A 373 -23.82 -6.44 1.03
N GLU A 374 -23.48 -6.69 2.29
CA GLU A 374 -24.27 -7.41 3.27
C GLU A 374 -24.66 -6.46 4.42
N ALA A 375 -25.87 -5.85 4.35
CA ALA A 375 -26.34 -4.90 5.38
C ALA A 375 -27.14 -5.59 6.46
N SER A 376 -26.58 -6.53 7.20
CA SER A 376 -27.32 -7.26 8.24
C SER A 376 -27.04 -6.80 9.67
N ARG A 377 -26.05 -5.95 9.92
CA ARG A 377 -25.69 -5.46 11.26
C ARG A 377 -25.82 -3.95 11.38
N ASP A 378 -26.27 -3.51 12.53
CA ASP A 378 -26.18 -2.10 12.90
C ASP A 378 -24.73 -1.74 13.23
N LEU A 379 -24.01 -1.17 12.24
CA LEU A 379 -22.61 -0.78 12.38
C LEU A 379 -22.43 0.41 13.35
N SER A 380 -23.49 1.14 13.68
CA SER A 380 -23.42 2.23 14.64
C SER A 380 -23.21 1.68 16.06
N GLN A 381 -23.91 0.59 16.40
CA GLN A 381 -23.70 -0.10 17.68
C GLN A 381 -22.31 -0.74 17.74
N VAL A 382 -21.88 -1.39 16.66
CA VAL A 382 -20.53 -1.99 16.59
C VAL A 382 -19.44 -0.94 16.79
N LEU A 383 -19.57 0.24 16.18
CA LEU A 383 -18.61 1.33 16.36
C LEU A 383 -18.63 1.88 17.78
N THR A 384 -19.82 2.02 18.38
CA THR A 384 -19.96 2.48 19.77
C THR A 384 -19.30 1.51 20.75
N ASP A 385 -19.53 0.20 20.55
CA ASP A 385 -18.92 -0.84 21.38
C ASP A 385 -17.40 -0.89 21.18
N LEU A 386 -16.92 -0.78 19.94
CA LEU A 386 -15.48 -0.73 19.62
C LEU A 386 -14.81 0.49 20.28
N LEU A 387 -15.49 1.63 20.29
CA LEU A 387 -15.00 2.85 20.91
C LEU A 387 -14.94 2.74 22.44
N ALA A 388 -15.96 2.12 23.07
CA ALA A 388 -16.00 1.91 24.50
C ALA A 388 -14.89 0.98 25.01
N HIS A 389 -14.45 0.02 24.20
CA HIS A 389 -13.38 -0.94 24.54
C HIS A 389 -12.05 -0.64 23.82
N SER A 390 -11.89 0.55 23.25
CA SER A 390 -10.76 0.88 22.39
C SER A 390 -9.40 0.75 23.09
N GLN A 391 -9.31 1.10 24.37
CA GLN A 391 -8.08 0.99 25.14
C GLN A 391 -7.69 -0.47 25.42
N GLU A 392 -8.62 -1.33 25.79
CA GLU A 392 -8.41 -2.76 26.01
C GLU A 392 -7.95 -3.45 24.72
N ILE A 393 -8.65 -3.18 23.61
CA ILE A 393 -8.29 -3.72 22.30
C ILE A 393 -6.91 -3.21 21.85
N HIS A 394 -6.58 -1.93 22.10
CA HIS A 394 -5.25 -1.39 21.83
C HIS A 394 -4.15 -2.19 22.52
N GLU A 395 -4.32 -2.51 23.79
CA GLU A 395 -3.36 -3.29 24.58
C GLU A 395 -3.22 -4.72 24.04
N ASP A 396 -4.33 -5.37 23.73
CA ASP A 396 -4.35 -6.72 23.14
C ASP A 396 -3.66 -6.78 21.76
N MET A 397 -3.73 -5.71 20.96
CA MET A 397 -3.11 -5.65 19.66
C MET A 397 -1.58 -5.57 19.70
N GLN A 398 -0.96 -5.12 20.78
CA GLN A 398 0.49 -4.87 20.85
C GLN A 398 1.32 -6.12 20.58
N THR A 399 0.95 -7.26 21.15
CA THR A 399 1.66 -8.53 20.90
C THR A 399 1.55 -8.95 19.44
N ALA A 400 0.34 -8.87 18.87
CA ALA A 400 0.11 -9.21 17.47
C ALA A 400 0.84 -8.25 16.50
N ALA A 401 0.94 -6.97 16.86
CA ALA A 401 1.67 -5.99 16.07
C ALA A 401 3.16 -6.32 15.98
N GLU A 402 3.78 -6.78 17.07
CA GLU A 402 5.18 -7.20 17.07
C GLU A 402 5.39 -8.47 16.22
N ASP A 403 4.52 -9.47 16.33
CA ASP A 403 4.59 -10.67 15.50
C ASP A 403 4.45 -10.35 14.00
N VAL A 404 3.54 -9.44 13.66
CA VAL A 404 3.33 -8.99 12.28
C VAL A 404 4.52 -8.17 11.78
N ARG A 405 5.11 -7.33 12.63
CA ARG A 405 6.33 -6.58 12.34
C ARG A 405 7.50 -7.51 12.03
N LEU A 406 7.74 -8.52 12.89
CA LEU A 406 8.77 -9.53 12.68
C LEU A 406 8.54 -10.33 11.40
N SER A 407 7.29 -10.71 11.11
CA SER A 407 6.93 -11.36 9.84
C SER A 407 7.20 -10.48 8.62
N SER A 408 7.03 -9.15 8.73
CA SER A 408 7.39 -8.22 7.66
C SER A 408 8.90 -8.08 7.50
N GLU A 409 9.66 -8.18 8.58
CA GLU A 409 11.12 -8.07 8.56
C GLU A 409 11.81 -9.21 7.79
N VAL A 410 11.20 -10.37 7.67
CA VAL A 410 11.78 -11.53 6.95
C VAL A 410 12.23 -11.16 5.54
N GLN A 411 11.42 -10.39 4.80
CA GLN A 411 11.75 -9.96 3.45
C GLN A 411 12.96 -9.00 3.41
N PHE A 412 13.12 -8.16 4.42
CA PHE A 412 14.23 -7.20 4.50
C PHE A 412 15.49 -7.82 5.10
N ALA A 413 15.35 -8.83 5.96
CA ALA A 413 16.49 -9.65 6.38
C ALA A 413 17.12 -10.37 5.19
N TYR A 414 16.31 -10.94 4.29
CA TYR A 414 16.77 -11.51 3.03
C TYR A 414 17.49 -10.46 2.17
N LEU A 415 16.91 -9.26 2.01
CA LEU A 415 17.53 -8.17 1.23
C LEU A 415 18.88 -7.74 1.85
N ARG A 416 18.98 -7.64 3.16
CA ARG A 416 20.26 -7.33 3.82
C ARG A 416 21.31 -8.36 3.47
N GLY A 417 20.98 -9.66 3.49
CA GLY A 417 21.89 -10.73 3.05
C GLY A 417 22.33 -10.54 1.59
N LEU A 418 21.34 -10.36 0.69
CA LEU A 418 21.61 -10.18 -0.73
C LEU A 418 22.50 -8.97 -1.07
N LEU A 419 22.31 -7.85 -0.35
CA LEU A 419 23.06 -6.60 -0.59
C LEU A 419 24.42 -6.56 0.12
N LEU A 420 24.67 -7.41 1.11
CA LEU A 420 25.95 -7.50 1.83
C LEU A 420 26.91 -8.50 1.19
N GLU A 421 26.41 -9.52 0.52
CA GLU A 421 27.23 -10.47 -0.22
C GLU A 421 27.78 -9.81 -1.50
N PRO A 422 29.06 -10.03 -1.84
CA PRO A 422 29.57 -9.58 -3.15
C PRO A 422 28.82 -10.33 -4.27
N PRO A 423 28.49 -9.67 -5.39
CA PRO A 423 27.83 -10.35 -6.49
C PRO A 423 28.71 -11.53 -6.94
N ASN A 424 28.16 -12.75 -6.83
CA ASN A 424 28.79 -13.95 -7.40
C ASN A 424 28.77 -13.77 -8.93
N HIS A 425 29.91 -13.30 -9.47
CA HIS A 425 30.17 -13.32 -10.89
C HIS A 425 30.54 -14.77 -11.29
N SER A 426 29.55 -15.64 -11.50
CA SER A 426 29.69 -16.91 -12.19
C SER A 426 29.33 -16.77 -13.66
#